data_e62fba93c98a472d08321b836c7ffbec
#
_entry.id   e62fba93c98a472d08321b836c7ffbec
#
_cell.length_a   1.000
_cell.length_b   1.000
_cell.length_c   1.000
_cell.angle_alpha   90.00
_cell.angle_beta   90.00
_cell.angle_gamma   90.00
#
_symmetry.space_group_name_H-M   'P 1'
#
loop_
_entity.id
_entity.type
_entity.pdbx_description
1 polymer ?
#
loop_
_entity_poly.entity_id
_entity_poly.type
_entity_poly.pdbx_seq_one_letter_code
_entity_poly.pdbx_strand_id
1 'polypeptide(L)'
;GGYPTSAAGPRYDFTKFAGKVGPKGVFLSRSKFPYHKTSEYKRRVEAGKSPYPTRAPWYPFAAPLLTEHLSAAIDGYPYRVKAWINHMANPMYGVPGLKTLLEDKLKDPKQLGLIVSVDAFINETTALSDYIVPDTVTYESWGMATPWHDVPVKTVTARWPIVEARTEKTADGRSICLENFLIDVAKKMQLGGFGDNAIQDAQGNWHALHSAEDFYLRSAANLAYVKGGVPEVSAEDIAWSGLERLMPAMQRTLTADEMKRVAFIFARGG
;
A
#
# COMPACT_ATOMS: atom_id res chain seq x y z
N GLY A 1 1.95 -13.66 -9.72
CA GLY A 1 1.28 -12.67 -10.50
C GLY A 1 1.10 -11.39 -9.72
N GLY A 2 1.73 -10.31 -10.18
CA GLY A 2 1.49 -9.00 -9.60
C GLY A 2 0.15 -8.46 -10.08
N TYR A 3 -0.49 -7.66 -9.26
CA TYR A 3 -1.69 -6.95 -9.65
C TYR A 3 -1.41 -6.05 -10.85
N PRO A 4 -2.21 -6.10 -11.90
CA PRO A 4 -2.16 -5.09 -12.94
C PRO A 4 -2.51 -3.69 -12.42
N THR A 5 -3.09 -3.62 -11.21
CA THR A 5 -3.51 -2.41 -10.53
C THR A 5 -2.40 -1.62 -9.86
N SER A 6 -1.27 -2.24 -9.52
CA SER A 6 -0.20 -1.60 -8.75
C SER A 6 0.85 -0.88 -9.61
N ALA A 7 0.71 -0.89 -10.92
CA ALA A 7 1.67 -0.32 -11.84
C ALA A 7 0.97 0.26 -13.07
N ALA A 8 1.42 -0.08 -14.28
CA ALA A 8 0.73 0.26 -15.51
C ALA A 8 -0.40 -0.74 -15.77
N GLY A 9 -1.57 -0.26 -16.10
CA GLY A 9 -2.73 -1.04 -16.50
C GLY A 9 -3.32 -0.53 -17.81
N PRO A 10 -4.36 -1.20 -18.35
CA PRO A 10 -4.93 -0.85 -19.64
C PRO A 10 -5.63 0.52 -19.69
N ARG A 11 -5.98 1.08 -18.53
CA ARG A 11 -6.66 2.38 -18.42
C ARG A 11 -5.81 3.44 -17.77
N TYR A 12 -5.08 3.10 -16.70
CA TYR A 12 -4.32 4.04 -15.88
C TYR A 12 -2.91 3.53 -15.62
N ASP A 13 -1.94 4.42 -15.72
CA ASP A 13 -0.52 4.16 -15.42
C ASP A 13 -0.09 4.90 -14.14
N PHE A 14 0.05 4.16 -13.06
CA PHE A 14 0.51 4.66 -11.77
C PHE A 14 2.04 4.77 -11.68
N THR A 15 2.76 4.42 -12.72
CA THR A 15 4.23 4.44 -12.74
C THR A 15 4.82 5.70 -13.33
N LYS A 16 4.02 6.52 -13.98
CA LYS A 16 4.43 7.82 -14.51
C LYS A 16 4.21 8.90 -13.46
N PHE A 17 5.10 9.86 -13.45
CA PHE A 17 5.06 10.96 -12.50
C PHE A 17 5.16 12.27 -13.25
N ALA A 18 4.14 13.13 -13.10
CA ALA A 18 4.15 14.49 -13.61
C ALA A 18 4.89 15.45 -12.67
N GLY A 19 5.08 15.06 -11.41
CA GLY A 19 5.71 15.85 -10.37
C GLY A 19 7.22 15.68 -10.29
N LYS A 20 7.84 16.46 -9.41
CA LYS A 20 9.26 16.34 -9.10
C LYS A 20 9.54 15.03 -8.39
N VAL A 21 10.61 14.35 -8.79
CA VAL A 21 11.21 13.28 -8.01
C VAL A 21 11.68 13.86 -6.67
N GLY A 22 11.51 13.11 -5.58
CA GLY A 22 11.85 13.57 -4.23
C GLY A 22 13.27 14.10 -4.09
N PRO A 23 13.59 14.82 -3.02
CA PRO A 23 14.80 15.67 -2.90
C PRO A 23 16.14 14.94 -3.06
N LYS A 24 16.16 13.62 -3.06
CA LYS A 24 17.35 12.80 -3.30
C LYS A 24 17.32 12.01 -4.60
N GLY A 25 16.43 12.32 -5.51
CA GLY A 25 16.41 11.76 -6.87
C GLY A 25 16.02 10.29 -6.97
N VAL A 26 15.66 9.62 -5.89
CA VAL A 26 15.27 8.22 -5.91
C VAL A 26 13.81 8.09 -5.52
N PHE A 27 13.00 7.75 -6.49
CA PHE A 27 11.62 7.37 -6.26
C PHE A 27 11.37 5.96 -6.76
N LEU A 28 10.96 5.08 -5.86
CA LEU A 28 10.65 3.69 -6.16
C LEU A 28 9.14 3.51 -6.16
N SER A 29 8.55 3.52 -7.33
CA SER A 29 7.10 3.36 -7.51
C SER A 29 6.61 1.91 -7.52
N ARG A 30 7.49 0.94 -7.39
CA ARG A 30 7.13 -0.47 -7.51
C ARG A 30 7.17 -1.18 -6.16
N SER A 31 6.07 -1.81 -5.81
CA SER A 31 5.93 -2.65 -4.61
C SER A 31 6.88 -3.85 -4.56
N LYS A 32 7.53 -4.21 -5.68
CA LYS A 32 8.47 -5.32 -5.80
C LYS A 32 9.78 -4.89 -6.45
N PHE A 33 10.48 -3.97 -5.81
CA PHE A 33 11.86 -3.69 -6.23
C PHE A 33 12.76 -4.78 -5.64
N PRO A 34 13.34 -5.65 -6.45
CA PRO A 34 14.18 -6.73 -5.95
C PRO A 34 15.40 -6.15 -5.25
N TYR A 35 15.66 -6.58 -4.01
CA TYR A 35 16.77 -6.09 -3.20
C TYR A 35 18.12 -6.12 -3.94
N HIS A 36 18.38 -7.17 -4.73
CA HIS A 36 19.61 -7.31 -5.53
C HIS A 36 19.81 -6.24 -6.63
N LYS A 37 18.78 -5.44 -6.92
CA LYS A 37 18.87 -4.29 -7.85
C LYS A 37 19.12 -2.97 -7.12
N THR A 38 19.15 -2.96 -5.80
CA THR A 38 19.40 -1.74 -5.02
C THR A 38 20.86 -1.31 -5.11
N SER A 39 21.11 0.00 -4.96
CA SER A 39 22.46 0.54 -4.82
C SER A 39 23.15 -0.01 -3.58
N GLU A 40 22.42 -0.24 -2.51
CA GLU A 40 22.97 -0.81 -1.28
C GLU A 40 23.47 -2.24 -1.48
N TYR A 41 22.71 -3.08 -2.18
CA TYR A 41 23.16 -4.44 -2.53
C TYR A 41 24.49 -4.40 -3.30
N LYS A 42 24.56 -3.58 -4.35
CA LYS A 42 25.77 -3.43 -5.18
C LYS A 42 26.96 -2.95 -4.35
N ARG A 43 26.77 -1.90 -3.55
CA ARG A 43 27.80 -1.36 -2.67
C ARG A 43 28.35 -2.39 -1.69
N ARG A 44 27.50 -3.27 -1.16
CA ARG A 44 27.93 -4.33 -0.23
C ARG A 44 28.71 -5.42 -0.94
N VAL A 45 28.27 -5.83 -2.14
CA VAL A 45 29.00 -6.80 -2.97
C VAL A 45 30.39 -6.25 -3.33
N GLU A 46 30.47 -5.01 -3.78
CA GLU A 46 31.74 -4.34 -4.11
C GLU A 46 32.67 -4.23 -2.88
N ALA A 47 32.12 -4.07 -1.69
CA ALA A 47 32.87 -4.03 -0.43
C ALA A 47 33.21 -5.43 0.14
N GLY A 48 32.89 -6.53 -0.58
CA GLY A 48 33.11 -7.91 -0.11
C GLY A 48 32.26 -8.29 1.11
N LYS A 49 31.15 -7.57 1.36
CA LYS A 49 30.22 -7.82 2.49
C LYS A 49 29.01 -8.61 2.02
N SER A 50 28.39 -9.36 2.96
CA SER A 50 27.13 -10.02 2.65
C SER A 50 26.08 -9.01 2.18
N PRO A 51 25.47 -9.20 1.01
CA PRO A 51 24.48 -8.28 0.47
C PRO A 51 23.07 -8.53 1.00
N TYR A 52 22.83 -9.62 1.71
CA TYR A 52 21.49 -10.02 2.16
C TYR A 52 20.99 -9.18 3.32
N PRO A 53 19.67 -8.90 3.39
CA PRO A 53 19.08 -8.05 4.43
C PRO A 53 18.96 -8.73 5.79
N THR A 54 19.22 -10.04 5.86
CA THR A 54 19.25 -10.81 7.12
C THR A 54 20.59 -11.49 7.28
N ARG A 55 20.96 -11.81 8.52
CA ARG A 55 22.19 -12.55 8.85
C ARG A 55 21.98 -14.05 8.80
N ALA A 56 20.73 -14.48 8.81
CA ALA A 56 20.38 -15.91 8.85
C ALA A 56 20.75 -16.61 7.54
N PRO A 57 21.39 -17.80 7.62
CA PRO A 57 21.84 -18.52 6.42
C PRO A 57 20.71 -19.07 5.55
N TRP A 58 19.49 -19.13 6.08
CA TRP A 58 18.30 -19.60 5.35
C TRP A 58 17.59 -18.51 4.53
N TYR A 59 18.09 -17.30 4.52
CA TYR A 59 17.48 -16.21 3.74
C TYR A 59 17.15 -16.59 2.29
N PRO A 60 18.00 -17.31 1.56
CA PRO A 60 17.67 -17.73 0.19
C PRO A 60 16.41 -18.58 0.07
N PHE A 61 16.01 -19.25 1.15
CA PHE A 61 14.84 -20.14 1.19
C PHE A 61 13.59 -19.45 1.72
N ALA A 62 13.73 -18.37 2.44
CA ALA A 62 12.63 -17.67 3.12
C ALA A 62 12.80 -16.15 3.05
N ALA A 63 12.59 -15.59 1.88
CA ALA A 63 12.60 -14.15 1.67
C ALA A 63 11.15 -13.63 1.51
N PRO A 64 10.70 -12.65 2.32
CA PRO A 64 11.40 -11.97 3.40
C PRO A 64 11.34 -12.73 4.74
N LEU A 65 12.42 -12.67 5.52
CA LEU A 65 12.42 -13.17 6.90
C LEU A 65 11.87 -12.08 7.84
N LEU A 66 10.58 -12.07 8.02
CA LEU A 66 9.88 -11.07 8.84
C LEU A 66 10.34 -11.08 10.30
N THR A 67 10.71 -12.26 10.82
CA THR A 67 11.15 -12.44 12.20
C THR A 67 12.48 -11.76 12.52
N GLU A 68 13.38 -11.58 11.55
CA GLU A 68 14.68 -10.95 11.74
C GLU A 68 14.71 -9.47 11.31
N HIS A 69 13.67 -9.02 10.61
CA HIS A 69 13.66 -7.72 9.97
C HIS A 69 13.86 -6.56 10.97
N LEU A 70 13.12 -6.57 12.07
CA LEU A 70 13.15 -5.49 13.05
C LEU A 70 14.46 -5.47 13.85
N SER A 71 14.96 -6.62 14.27
CA SER A 71 16.24 -6.71 14.97
C SER A 71 17.39 -6.26 14.06
N ALA A 72 17.39 -6.66 12.81
CA ALA A 72 18.38 -6.22 11.84
C ALA A 72 18.33 -4.70 11.61
N ALA A 73 17.13 -4.12 11.49
CA ALA A 73 16.93 -2.69 11.30
C ALA A 73 17.51 -1.88 12.48
N ILE A 74 17.28 -2.33 13.70
CA ILE A 74 17.80 -1.69 14.92
C ILE A 74 19.33 -1.81 15.02
N ASP A 75 19.88 -2.98 14.69
CA ASP A 75 21.32 -3.19 14.67
C ASP A 75 22.02 -2.48 13.48
N GLY A 76 21.25 -1.82 12.61
CA GLY A 76 21.78 -1.15 11.43
C GLY A 76 22.26 -2.11 10.32
N TYR A 77 21.76 -3.32 10.30
CA TYR A 77 22.12 -4.32 9.30
C TYR A 77 20.98 -4.52 8.27
N PRO A 78 21.28 -4.61 6.96
CA PRO A 78 22.56 -4.37 6.27
C PRO A 78 22.93 -2.88 6.17
N TYR A 79 22.02 -2.01 6.52
CA TYR A 79 22.17 -0.56 6.60
C TYR A 79 21.26 0.00 7.69
N ARG A 80 21.54 1.21 8.13
CA ARG A 80 20.75 1.85 9.16
C ARG A 80 19.41 2.33 8.64
N VAL A 81 18.33 1.83 9.21
CA VAL A 81 16.96 2.33 8.99
C VAL A 81 16.76 3.56 9.87
N LYS A 82 16.16 4.61 9.32
CA LYS A 82 15.92 5.88 10.03
C LYS A 82 14.49 6.05 10.47
N ALA A 83 13.55 5.49 9.71
CA ALA A 83 12.13 5.52 10.01
C ALA A 83 11.50 4.17 9.71
N TRP A 84 10.58 3.76 10.55
CA TRP A 84 9.80 2.55 10.40
C TRP A 84 8.32 2.89 10.46
N ILE A 85 7.58 2.51 9.41
CA ILE A 85 6.12 2.55 9.39
C ILE A 85 5.62 1.13 9.59
N ASN A 86 4.96 0.88 10.69
CA ASN A 86 4.33 -0.39 11.02
C ASN A 86 2.84 -0.32 10.68
N HIS A 87 2.34 -1.26 9.90
CA HIS A 87 0.93 -1.29 9.53
C HIS A 87 0.29 -2.61 9.93
N MET A 88 -0.71 -2.55 10.80
CA MET A 88 -1.54 -3.67 11.25
C MET A 88 -0.72 -4.91 11.65
N ALA A 89 0.42 -4.68 12.30
CA ALA A 89 1.34 -5.75 12.69
C ALA A 89 1.81 -5.57 14.13
N ASN A 90 1.87 -6.68 14.87
CA ASN A 90 2.35 -6.71 16.25
C ASN A 90 3.56 -7.64 16.42
N PRO A 91 4.72 -7.30 15.84
CA PRO A 91 5.92 -8.14 15.95
C PRO A 91 6.45 -8.29 17.38
N MET A 92 6.22 -7.31 18.26
CA MET A 92 6.65 -7.40 19.66
C MET A 92 5.93 -8.51 20.42
N TYR A 93 4.73 -8.88 19.99
CA TYR A 93 3.99 -10.03 20.49
C TYR A 93 4.21 -11.28 19.62
N GLY A 94 4.11 -11.13 18.30
CA GLY A 94 4.07 -12.24 17.35
C GLY A 94 5.42 -12.95 17.13
N VAL A 95 6.55 -12.29 17.45
CA VAL A 95 7.89 -12.88 17.27
C VAL A 95 8.45 -13.30 18.62
N PRO A 96 8.68 -14.59 18.85
CA PRO A 96 9.17 -15.09 20.14
C PRO A 96 10.45 -14.39 20.60
N GLY A 97 10.46 -13.88 21.84
CA GLY A 97 11.60 -13.21 22.45
C GLY A 97 11.89 -11.79 21.97
N LEU A 98 11.19 -11.29 20.95
CA LEU A 98 11.50 -9.99 20.35
C LEU A 98 11.27 -8.84 21.33
N LYS A 99 10.20 -8.88 22.10
CA LYS A 99 9.92 -7.88 23.14
C LYS A 99 11.09 -7.73 24.11
N THR A 100 11.53 -8.81 24.72
CA THR A 100 12.66 -8.81 25.66
C THR A 100 13.96 -8.29 25.01
N LEU A 101 14.15 -8.59 23.73
CA LEU A 101 15.38 -8.23 23.02
C LEU A 101 15.41 -6.76 22.59
N LEU A 102 14.26 -6.18 22.24
CA LEU A 102 14.21 -4.91 21.50
C LEU A 102 13.45 -3.78 22.21
N GLU A 103 12.66 -4.06 23.26
CA GLU A 103 11.81 -3.01 23.85
C GLU A 103 12.59 -1.76 24.26
N ASP A 104 13.70 -1.93 24.98
CA ASP A 104 14.53 -0.79 25.41
C ASP A 104 15.27 -0.12 24.24
N LYS A 105 15.64 -0.89 23.23
CA LYS A 105 16.28 -0.37 22.03
C LYS A 105 15.33 0.48 21.17
N LEU A 106 14.06 0.10 21.12
CA LEU A 106 13.04 0.87 20.38
C LEU A 106 12.70 2.20 21.05
N LYS A 107 12.88 2.29 22.36
CA LYS A 107 12.73 3.54 23.13
C LYS A 107 13.89 4.52 22.92
N ASP A 108 15.00 4.08 22.33
CA ASP A 108 16.16 4.93 22.06
C ASP A 108 16.14 5.49 20.63
N PRO A 109 15.88 6.81 20.42
CA PRO A 109 15.82 7.41 19.10
C PRO A 109 17.17 7.39 18.34
N LYS A 110 18.28 7.07 19.04
CA LYS A 110 19.57 6.85 18.39
C LYS A 110 19.64 5.52 17.65
N GLN A 111 18.84 4.54 18.06
CA GLN A 111 18.74 3.23 17.40
C GLN A 111 17.81 3.31 16.18
N LEU A 112 16.60 3.81 16.37
CA LEU A 112 15.62 4.01 15.30
C LEU A 112 14.93 5.36 15.51
N GLY A 113 15.20 6.31 14.61
CA GLY A 113 14.86 7.71 14.81
C GLY A 113 13.38 8.08 14.73
N LEU A 114 12.55 7.23 14.13
CA LEU A 114 11.11 7.46 14.00
C LEU A 114 10.37 6.14 13.86
N ILE A 115 9.36 5.95 14.67
CA ILE A 115 8.43 4.82 14.60
C ILE A 115 7.01 5.36 14.45
N VAL A 116 6.33 5.00 13.37
CA VAL A 116 4.93 5.34 13.12
C VAL A 116 4.15 4.03 13.01
N SER A 117 3.15 3.83 13.84
CA SER A 117 2.20 2.74 13.69
C SER A 117 0.90 3.24 13.08
N VAL A 118 0.43 2.57 12.05
CA VAL A 118 -0.90 2.77 11.45
C VAL A 118 -1.70 1.51 11.76
N ASP A 119 -2.64 1.61 12.69
CA ASP A 119 -3.34 0.43 13.20
C ASP A 119 -4.74 0.79 13.69
N ALA A 120 -5.65 -0.15 13.61
CA ALA A 120 -6.99 -0.03 14.15
C ALA A 120 -7.05 -0.27 15.67
N PHE A 121 -6.00 -0.88 16.25
CA PHE A 121 -5.95 -1.26 17.66
C PHE A 121 -4.60 -0.91 18.28
N ILE A 122 -4.65 -0.54 19.57
CA ILE A 122 -3.45 -0.40 20.39
C ILE A 122 -2.95 -1.79 20.79
N ASN A 123 -1.67 -2.05 20.58
CA ASN A 123 -1.00 -3.30 20.90
C ASN A 123 0.43 -3.03 21.39
N GLU A 124 1.20 -4.10 21.71
CA GLU A 124 2.55 -3.98 22.27
C GLU A 124 3.52 -3.23 21.36
N THR A 125 3.36 -3.35 20.04
CA THR A 125 4.19 -2.65 19.08
C THR A 125 3.77 -1.20 18.92
N THR A 126 2.48 -0.92 18.78
CA THR A 126 1.97 0.44 18.65
C THR A 126 2.26 1.28 19.89
N ALA A 127 2.27 0.66 21.08
CA ALA A 127 2.60 1.34 22.34
C ALA A 127 4.06 1.85 22.42
N LEU A 128 4.94 1.39 21.53
CA LEU A 128 6.34 1.83 21.44
C LEU A 128 6.57 2.84 20.30
N SER A 129 5.51 3.27 19.61
CA SER A 129 5.62 4.18 18.47
C SER A 129 5.64 5.63 18.91
N ASP A 130 6.37 6.47 18.19
CA ASP A 130 6.35 7.94 18.37
C ASP A 130 5.00 8.53 17.94
N TYR A 131 4.38 7.94 16.91
CA TYR A 131 3.07 8.33 16.42
C TYR A 131 2.21 7.10 16.16
N ILE A 132 0.95 7.19 16.56
CA ILE A 132 -0.08 6.21 16.24
C ILE A 132 -1.10 6.91 15.34
N VAL A 133 -1.26 6.40 14.14
CA VAL A 133 -2.24 6.86 13.15
C VAL A 133 -3.40 5.87 13.18
N PRO A 134 -4.64 6.30 13.49
CA PRO A 134 -5.80 5.42 13.43
C PRO A 134 -5.99 4.84 12.03
N ASP A 135 -6.35 3.58 11.95
CA ASP A 135 -6.68 2.94 10.67
C ASP A 135 -8.09 2.35 10.69
N THR A 136 -8.60 2.11 9.51
CA THR A 136 -9.94 1.56 9.29
C THR A 136 -9.95 0.05 9.38
N VAL A 137 -11.02 -0.52 9.92
CA VAL A 137 -11.22 -1.98 9.91
C VAL A 137 -11.81 -2.46 8.58
N THR A 138 -11.86 -3.77 8.38
CA THR A 138 -12.19 -4.40 7.08
C THR A 138 -13.44 -3.84 6.40
N TYR A 139 -14.54 -3.63 7.15
CA TYR A 139 -15.80 -3.13 6.57
C TYR A 139 -15.83 -1.62 6.31
N GLU A 140 -14.86 -0.90 6.86
CA GLU A 140 -14.67 0.55 6.71
C GLU A 140 -13.64 0.89 5.63
N SER A 141 -12.94 -0.12 5.08
CA SER A 141 -11.75 0.10 4.25
C SER A 141 -11.93 -0.33 2.80
N TRP A 142 -11.21 0.36 1.94
CA TRP A 142 -10.93 -0.09 0.59
C TRP A 142 -9.95 -1.26 0.61
N GLY A 143 -9.97 -2.08 -0.42
CA GLY A 143 -8.96 -3.11 -0.57
C GLY A 143 -9.08 -3.89 -1.88
N MET A 144 -7.97 -4.47 -2.27
CA MET A 144 -7.87 -5.42 -3.36
C MET A 144 -6.95 -6.55 -2.94
N ALA A 145 -7.36 -7.78 -3.20
CA ALA A 145 -6.56 -8.94 -2.89
C ALA A 145 -6.62 -9.98 -4.01
N THR A 146 -5.49 -10.65 -4.24
CA THR A 146 -5.45 -11.89 -5.02
C THR A 146 -5.40 -13.08 -4.06
N PRO A 147 -5.97 -14.24 -4.42
CA PRO A 147 -5.73 -15.46 -3.68
C PRO A 147 -4.24 -15.80 -3.60
N TRP A 148 -3.86 -16.57 -2.62
CA TRP A 148 -2.53 -17.11 -2.48
C TRP A 148 -2.14 -17.95 -3.72
N HIS A 149 -0.83 -18.11 -3.95
CA HIS A 149 -0.27 -18.74 -5.14
C HIS A 149 -0.76 -20.17 -5.38
N ASP A 150 -1.21 -20.85 -4.35
CA ASP A 150 -1.63 -22.26 -4.38
C ASP A 150 -3.09 -22.46 -4.83
N VAL A 151 -3.82 -21.38 -5.08
CA VAL A 151 -5.19 -21.46 -5.61
C VAL A 151 -5.13 -21.51 -7.14
N PRO A 152 -5.69 -22.53 -7.78
CA PRO A 152 -5.61 -22.72 -9.25
C PRO A 152 -6.43 -21.72 -10.05
N VAL A 153 -7.03 -20.73 -9.40
CA VAL A 153 -7.89 -19.72 -10.02
C VAL A 153 -7.19 -18.37 -10.01
N LYS A 154 -7.14 -17.72 -11.18
CA LYS A 154 -6.70 -16.33 -11.31
C LYS A 154 -7.87 -15.40 -11.09
N THR A 155 -8.04 -14.95 -9.88
CA THR A 155 -9.09 -13.99 -9.52
C THR A 155 -8.53 -12.85 -8.68
N VAL A 156 -9.22 -11.74 -8.67
CA VAL A 156 -8.97 -10.59 -7.81
C VAL A 156 -10.27 -10.24 -7.10
N THR A 157 -10.19 -10.01 -5.82
CA THR A 157 -11.30 -9.46 -5.05
C THR A 157 -11.09 -7.97 -4.82
N ALA A 158 -12.15 -7.21 -4.92
CA ALA A 158 -12.17 -5.79 -4.57
C ALA A 158 -13.23 -5.55 -3.49
N ARG A 159 -12.92 -4.71 -2.52
CA ARG A 159 -13.87 -4.26 -1.51
C ARG A 159 -13.87 -2.74 -1.43
N TRP A 160 -14.99 -2.19 -1.01
CA TRP A 160 -15.20 -0.79 -0.72
C TRP A 160 -15.80 -0.64 0.68
N PRO A 161 -15.71 0.55 1.31
CA PRO A 161 -16.29 0.78 2.63
C PRO A 161 -17.82 0.61 2.59
N ILE A 162 -18.34 -0.44 3.21
CA ILE A 162 -19.79 -0.70 3.29
C ILE A 162 -20.43 -0.04 4.52
N VAL A 163 -19.62 0.38 5.48
CA VAL A 163 -20.00 1.22 6.61
C VAL A 163 -19.08 2.43 6.66
N GLU A 164 -19.57 3.51 7.27
CA GLU A 164 -18.76 4.71 7.47
C GLU A 164 -17.63 4.42 8.45
N ALA A 165 -16.42 4.87 8.10
CA ALA A 165 -15.26 4.74 8.97
C ALA A 165 -15.43 5.58 10.24
N ARG A 166 -15.11 4.97 11.38
CA ARG A 166 -15.17 5.61 12.70
C ARG A 166 -13.88 6.35 13.07
N THR A 167 -12.86 6.26 12.24
CA THR A 167 -11.65 7.05 12.43
C THR A 167 -11.97 8.55 12.32
N GLU A 168 -11.14 9.36 12.94
CA GLU A 168 -11.22 10.81 12.79
C GLU A 168 -11.13 11.21 11.32
N LYS A 169 -11.65 12.40 11.03
CA LYS A 169 -11.58 12.97 9.69
C LYS A 169 -10.40 13.95 9.58
N THR A 170 -9.80 13.97 8.42
CA THR A 170 -8.85 15.02 8.04
C THR A 170 -9.57 16.36 7.88
N ALA A 171 -8.83 17.47 7.80
CA ALA A 171 -9.41 18.81 7.64
C ALA A 171 -10.29 18.96 6.37
N ASP A 172 -10.04 18.15 5.34
CA ASP A 172 -10.82 18.10 4.10
C ASP A 172 -11.92 17.02 4.12
N GLY A 173 -12.20 16.42 5.29
CA GLY A 173 -13.33 15.51 5.52
C GLY A 173 -13.09 14.04 5.14
N ARG A 174 -11.88 13.67 4.69
CA ARG A 174 -11.54 12.27 4.42
C ARG A 174 -11.32 11.51 5.73
N SER A 175 -11.65 10.22 5.76
CA SER A 175 -11.32 9.36 6.90
C SER A 175 -9.81 9.19 7.02
N ILE A 176 -9.29 9.21 8.25
CA ILE A 176 -7.90 8.81 8.49
C ILE A 176 -7.80 7.31 8.26
N CYS A 177 -6.88 6.89 7.41
CA CYS A 177 -6.51 5.51 7.11
C CYS A 177 -5.09 5.49 6.54
N LEU A 178 -4.52 4.29 6.39
CA LEU A 178 -3.15 4.13 5.87
C LEU A 178 -2.94 4.89 4.55
N GLU A 179 -3.83 4.71 3.58
CA GLU A 179 -3.66 5.27 2.24
C GLU A 179 -3.69 6.80 2.28
N ASN A 180 -4.68 7.39 2.95
CA ASN A 180 -4.80 8.84 3.05
C ASN A 180 -3.62 9.44 3.82
N PHE A 181 -3.15 8.78 4.88
CA PHE A 181 -1.94 9.18 5.60
C PHE A 181 -0.71 9.17 4.68
N LEU A 182 -0.49 8.08 3.94
CA LEU A 182 0.67 7.98 3.04
C LEU A 182 0.61 8.98 1.89
N ILE A 183 -0.59 9.21 1.31
CA ILE A 183 -0.80 10.21 0.26
C ILE A 183 -0.45 11.60 0.78
N ASP A 184 -0.94 11.97 1.96
CA ASP A 184 -0.69 13.30 2.53
C ASP A 184 0.76 13.51 2.92
N VAL A 185 1.44 12.50 3.47
CA VAL A 185 2.88 12.53 3.72
C VAL A 185 3.65 12.70 2.41
N ALA A 186 3.32 11.93 1.38
CA ALA A 186 3.96 12.01 0.08
C ALA A 186 3.78 13.39 -0.59
N LYS A 187 2.57 13.97 -0.50
CA LYS A 187 2.30 15.34 -0.98
C LYS A 187 3.14 16.37 -0.22
N LYS A 188 3.21 16.27 1.10
CA LYS A 188 4.04 17.17 1.92
C LYS A 188 5.54 17.04 1.60
N MET A 189 5.99 15.84 1.27
CA MET A 189 7.36 15.57 0.83
C MET A 189 7.59 15.93 -0.65
N GLN A 190 6.59 16.38 -1.37
CA GLN A 190 6.64 16.71 -2.81
C GLN A 190 7.12 15.52 -3.66
N LEU A 191 6.71 14.31 -3.30
CA LEU A 191 7.03 13.12 -4.09
C LEU A 191 6.20 13.11 -5.37
N GLY A 192 6.81 12.68 -6.48
CA GLY A 192 6.12 12.46 -7.74
C GLY A 192 5.07 11.34 -7.64
N GLY A 193 3.99 11.43 -8.42
CA GLY A 193 2.92 10.45 -8.43
C GLY A 193 1.83 10.67 -7.37
N PHE A 194 1.79 11.84 -6.74
CA PHE A 194 0.77 12.25 -5.78
C PHE A 194 0.30 13.69 -6.06
N GLY A 195 -0.92 14.02 -5.65
CA GLY A 195 -1.50 15.34 -5.89
C GLY A 195 -2.29 15.41 -7.21
N ASP A 196 -2.31 16.58 -7.84
CA ASP A 196 -3.23 16.86 -8.96
C ASP A 196 -2.89 16.08 -10.26
N ASN A 197 -1.62 15.93 -10.59
CA ASN A 197 -1.15 15.28 -11.81
C ASN A 197 -0.36 14.02 -11.46
N ALA A 198 -1.02 13.05 -10.88
CA ALA A 198 -0.38 11.89 -10.29
C ALA A 198 -0.46 10.62 -11.14
N ILE A 199 -1.55 10.43 -11.87
CA ILE A 199 -1.87 9.21 -12.59
C ILE A 199 -2.15 9.57 -14.04
N GLN A 200 -1.52 8.88 -15.00
CA GLN A 200 -1.78 9.11 -16.41
C GLN A 200 -2.71 8.04 -16.98
N ASP A 201 -3.76 8.44 -17.70
CA ASP A 201 -4.61 7.50 -18.41
C ASP A 201 -4.00 7.04 -19.76
N ALA A 202 -4.67 6.11 -20.42
CA ALA A 202 -4.23 5.57 -21.71
C ALA A 202 -4.23 6.61 -22.85
N GLN A 203 -4.96 7.72 -22.70
CA GLN A 203 -5.02 8.82 -23.64
C GLN A 203 -3.97 9.90 -23.35
N GLY A 204 -3.23 9.77 -22.26
CA GLY A 204 -2.20 10.72 -21.85
C GLY A 204 -2.69 11.84 -20.93
N ASN A 205 -3.97 11.82 -20.51
CA ASN A 205 -4.49 12.80 -19.57
C ASN A 205 -4.02 12.49 -18.16
N TRP A 206 -3.86 13.54 -17.34
CA TRP A 206 -3.45 13.42 -15.97
C TRP A 206 -4.64 13.49 -15.01
N HIS A 207 -4.61 12.65 -13.99
CA HIS A 207 -5.61 12.54 -12.94
C HIS A 207 -4.99 12.70 -11.57
N ALA A 208 -5.78 13.20 -10.63
CA ALA A 208 -5.36 13.38 -9.24
C ALA A 208 -5.24 12.07 -8.46
N LEU A 209 -4.35 12.08 -7.46
CA LEU A 209 -4.30 11.09 -6.38
C LEU A 209 -4.29 11.85 -5.05
N HIS A 210 -5.47 12.10 -4.52
CA HIS A 210 -5.68 12.80 -3.26
C HIS A 210 -6.21 11.89 -2.15
N SER A 211 -6.76 10.74 -2.52
CA SER A 211 -7.45 9.84 -1.58
C SER A 211 -7.31 8.37 -1.94
N ALA A 212 -7.62 7.51 -0.97
CA ALA A 212 -7.79 6.09 -1.18
C ALA A 212 -8.82 5.79 -2.29
N GLU A 213 -9.91 6.56 -2.34
CA GLU A 213 -10.94 6.45 -3.36
C GLU A 213 -10.35 6.62 -4.77
N ASP A 214 -9.53 7.66 -4.99
CA ASP A 214 -8.86 7.91 -6.27
C ASP A 214 -7.99 6.73 -6.71
N PHE A 215 -7.28 6.12 -5.76
CA PHE A 215 -6.42 4.98 -6.03
C PHE A 215 -7.22 3.73 -6.37
N TYR A 216 -8.16 3.36 -5.50
CA TYR A 216 -8.85 2.07 -5.62
C TYR A 216 -9.84 2.02 -6.80
N LEU A 217 -10.55 3.11 -7.10
CA LEU A 217 -11.46 3.16 -8.23
C LEU A 217 -10.72 3.05 -9.57
N ARG A 218 -9.61 3.77 -9.75
CA ARG A 218 -8.79 3.65 -10.96
C ARG A 218 -8.06 2.32 -11.06
N SER A 219 -7.66 1.76 -9.93
CA SER A 219 -7.10 0.40 -9.88
C SER A 219 -8.15 -0.64 -10.30
N ALA A 220 -9.39 -0.49 -9.85
CA ALA A 220 -10.49 -1.35 -10.28
C ALA A 220 -10.81 -1.18 -11.77
N ALA A 221 -10.67 0.03 -12.32
CA ALA A 221 -10.81 0.25 -13.76
C ALA A 221 -9.73 -0.52 -14.55
N ASN A 222 -8.48 -0.52 -14.08
CA ASN A 222 -7.45 -1.36 -14.70
C ASN A 222 -7.82 -2.84 -14.71
N LEU A 223 -8.34 -3.36 -13.59
CA LEU A 223 -8.82 -4.75 -13.52
C LEU A 223 -9.97 -5.02 -14.48
N ALA A 224 -10.93 -4.10 -14.54
CA ALA A 224 -12.13 -4.25 -15.33
C ALA A 224 -11.87 -4.39 -16.84
N TYR A 225 -10.70 -3.94 -17.31
CA TYR A 225 -10.33 -3.98 -18.73
C TYR A 225 -9.19 -4.95 -19.06
N VAL A 226 -8.70 -5.71 -18.09
CA VAL A 226 -7.68 -6.74 -18.36
C VAL A 226 -8.27 -7.87 -19.23
N LYS A 227 -7.49 -8.29 -20.25
CA LYS A 227 -7.83 -9.46 -21.10
C LYS A 227 -9.23 -9.42 -21.75
N GLY A 228 -9.64 -8.27 -22.23
CA GLY A 228 -10.93 -8.10 -22.91
C GLY A 228 -12.04 -7.56 -22.02
N GLY A 229 -11.78 -7.46 -20.72
CA GLY A 229 -12.68 -6.79 -19.78
C GLY A 229 -13.75 -7.71 -19.19
N VAL A 230 -14.34 -7.22 -18.09
CA VAL A 230 -15.50 -7.83 -17.45
C VAL A 230 -16.80 -7.32 -18.08
N PRO A 231 -17.94 -8.01 -17.90
CA PRO A 231 -19.25 -7.51 -18.31
C PRO A 231 -19.62 -6.17 -17.65
N GLU A 232 -20.62 -5.49 -18.17
CA GLU A 232 -21.28 -4.39 -17.47
C GLU A 232 -22.14 -4.93 -16.33
N VAL A 233 -22.22 -4.18 -15.24
CA VAL A 233 -23.04 -4.51 -14.08
C VAL A 233 -24.53 -4.43 -14.43
N SER A 234 -25.34 -5.36 -13.93
CA SER A 234 -26.78 -5.30 -14.03
C SER A 234 -27.40 -4.39 -12.96
N ALA A 235 -28.61 -3.90 -13.21
CA ALA A 235 -29.37 -3.14 -12.21
C ALA A 235 -29.68 -3.99 -10.96
N GLU A 236 -29.92 -5.29 -11.14
CA GLU A 236 -30.12 -6.25 -10.06
C GLU A 236 -28.87 -6.38 -9.18
N ASP A 237 -27.68 -6.47 -9.78
CA ASP A 237 -26.41 -6.55 -9.04
C ASP A 237 -26.13 -5.29 -8.24
N ILE A 238 -26.43 -4.12 -8.79
CA ILE A 238 -26.31 -2.84 -8.09
C ILE A 238 -27.21 -2.84 -6.84
N ALA A 239 -28.48 -3.16 -7.01
CA ALA A 239 -29.45 -3.16 -5.92
C ALA A 239 -29.08 -4.20 -4.84
N TRP A 240 -28.71 -5.41 -5.26
CA TRP A 240 -28.35 -6.48 -4.33
C TRP A 240 -27.07 -6.20 -3.53
N SER A 241 -26.07 -5.57 -4.15
CA SER A 241 -24.78 -5.27 -3.51
C SER A 241 -24.77 -3.95 -2.73
N GLY A 242 -25.80 -3.12 -2.84
CA GLY A 242 -25.87 -1.80 -2.23
C GLY A 242 -24.91 -0.78 -2.83
N LEU A 243 -24.47 -1.00 -4.06
CA LEU A 243 -23.52 -0.14 -4.79
C LEU A 243 -24.05 1.24 -5.12
N GLU A 244 -25.35 1.50 -4.95
CA GLU A 244 -25.93 2.86 -5.11
C GLU A 244 -25.19 3.90 -4.28
N ARG A 245 -24.72 3.52 -3.09
CA ARG A 245 -23.96 4.41 -2.20
C ARG A 245 -22.58 4.78 -2.75
N LEU A 246 -22.01 3.91 -3.58
CA LEU A 246 -20.70 4.13 -4.19
C LEU A 246 -20.78 4.89 -5.52
N MET A 247 -21.93 4.93 -6.16
CA MET A 247 -22.12 5.55 -7.47
C MET A 247 -21.67 7.02 -7.54
N PRO A 248 -21.92 7.88 -6.53
CA PRO A 248 -21.44 9.26 -6.56
C PRO A 248 -19.91 9.38 -6.57
N ALA A 249 -19.20 8.49 -5.86
CA ALA A 249 -17.75 8.43 -5.86
C ALA A 249 -17.22 7.97 -7.24
N MET A 250 -17.81 6.94 -7.80
CA MET A 250 -17.46 6.45 -9.14
C MET A 250 -17.67 7.54 -10.22
N GLN A 251 -18.79 8.29 -10.15
CA GLN A 251 -19.08 9.37 -11.10
C GLN A 251 -18.05 10.50 -11.06
N ARG A 252 -17.48 10.81 -9.90
CA ARG A 252 -16.42 11.82 -9.77
C ARG A 252 -15.08 11.35 -10.33
N THR A 253 -14.83 10.05 -10.33
CA THR A 253 -13.49 9.49 -10.52
C THR A 253 -13.32 8.79 -11.87
N LEU A 254 -14.38 8.24 -12.42
CA LEU A 254 -14.38 7.34 -13.58
C LEU A 254 -15.25 7.88 -14.71
N THR A 255 -14.98 7.43 -15.93
CA THR A 255 -15.89 7.64 -17.05
C THR A 255 -17.15 6.77 -16.91
N ALA A 256 -18.22 7.11 -17.63
CA ALA A 256 -19.48 6.36 -17.57
C ALA A 256 -19.32 4.88 -17.99
N ASP A 257 -18.45 4.61 -18.96
CA ASP A 257 -18.15 3.22 -19.38
C ASP A 257 -17.33 2.46 -18.35
N GLU A 258 -16.32 3.09 -17.77
CA GLU A 258 -15.53 2.50 -16.68
C GLU A 258 -16.40 2.19 -15.47
N MET A 259 -17.30 3.11 -15.12
CA MET A 259 -18.16 2.97 -13.96
C MET A 259 -19.01 1.70 -13.99
N LYS A 260 -19.57 1.34 -15.14
CA LYS A 260 -20.38 0.11 -15.29
C LYS A 260 -19.56 -1.15 -15.05
N ARG A 261 -18.33 -1.20 -15.55
CA ARG A 261 -17.45 -2.35 -15.43
C ARG A 261 -16.77 -2.42 -14.05
N VAL A 262 -16.42 -1.29 -13.50
CA VAL A 262 -15.91 -1.19 -12.11
C VAL A 262 -16.99 -1.61 -11.12
N ALA A 263 -18.23 -1.21 -11.33
CA ALA A 263 -19.36 -1.67 -10.52
C ALA A 263 -19.53 -3.20 -10.58
N PHE A 264 -19.30 -3.82 -11.75
CA PHE A 264 -19.29 -5.29 -11.85
C PHE A 264 -18.21 -5.92 -10.97
N ILE A 265 -16.98 -5.37 -10.97
CA ILE A 265 -15.88 -5.85 -10.11
C ILE A 265 -16.28 -5.81 -8.64
N PHE A 266 -16.91 -4.74 -8.17
CA PHE A 266 -17.32 -4.61 -6.78
C PHE A 266 -18.55 -5.48 -6.41
N ALA A 267 -19.41 -5.80 -7.38
CA ALA A 267 -20.57 -6.66 -7.16
C ALA A 267 -20.24 -8.16 -7.25
N ARG A 268 -19.40 -8.55 -8.19
CA ARG A 268 -19.19 -9.95 -8.58
C ARG A 268 -17.74 -10.42 -8.50
N GLY A 269 -16.78 -9.49 -8.41
CA GLY A 269 -15.36 -9.78 -8.53
C GLY A 269 -14.87 -9.80 -9.99
N GLY A 270 -13.56 -10.10 -10.20
CA GLY A 270 -12.91 -10.09 -11.49
C GLY A 270 -11.83 -11.16 -11.66
#